data_82742b1e759fccf50d46998dbd865d49
#
_entry.id   82742b1e759fccf50d46998dbd865d49
#
_cell.length_a   1.000
_cell.length_b   1.000
_cell.length_c   1.000
_cell.angle_alpha   90.00
_cell.angle_beta   90.00
_cell.angle_gamma   90.00
#
_symmetry.space_group_name_H-M   'P 1'
#
loop_
_entity.id
_entity.type
_entity.pdbx_description
1 polymer ?
#
loop_
_entity_poly.entity_id
_entity_poly.type
_entity_poly.pdbx_seq_one_letter_code
_entity_poly.pdbx_strand_id
1 'polypeptide(L)'
;MTTETSSGSSPEAGLEEFITRCHEALSHQSQGRPEPFLELWSHADDVTIMAAVGGYQIGFEQVSNLLRWASKAQSFDSWSSENIVTTVVSDLAFSVELEHYAQQVEGEDKGMTLRATQVYRREDGEWRVIHRHGDVLTPVEVKW
;
A
#
# COMPACT_ATOMS: atom_id res chain seq x y z
N MET A 1 2.59 -7.72 -32.06
CA MET A 1 2.45 -7.92 -31.34
C MET A 1 2.33 -8.21 -30.86
N THR A 2 2.14 -8.50 -30.67
CA THR A 2 1.98 -8.98 -29.98
C THR A 2 1.94 -9.21 -29.22
N THR A 3 2.04 -9.36 -29.28
CA THR A 3 1.97 -9.75 -28.45
C THR A 3 1.83 -9.86 -27.65
N GLU A 4 1.88 -9.90 -27.70
CA GLU A 4 1.57 -10.17 -26.89
C GLU A 4 1.19 -10.54 -26.33
N THR A 5 0.87 -10.88 -26.42
CA THR A 5 0.17 -11.30 -25.92
C THR A 5 0.07 -11.84 -25.19
N SER A 6 0.39 -11.81 -25.33
CA SER A 6 0.02 -12.87 -24.69
C SER A 6 -0.43 -12.87 -23.37
N SER A 7 -1.39 -13.22 -23.20
CA SER A 7 -1.88 -13.72 -21.99
C SER A 7 -1.39 -13.02 -20.75
N GLY A 8 -1.78 -11.82 -20.52
CA GLY A 8 -1.47 -11.20 -19.26
C GLY A 8 -0.01 -11.20 -18.88
N SER A 9 0.83 -11.40 -19.87
CA SER A 9 2.25 -11.50 -19.63
C SER A 9 2.94 -10.15 -19.60
N SER A 10 2.24 -9.06 -19.96
CA SER A 10 2.86 -7.75 -19.88
C SER A 10 3.05 -7.38 -18.41
N PRO A 11 4.18 -6.73 -18.06
CA PRO A 11 4.39 -6.28 -16.68
C PRO A 11 3.27 -5.40 -16.16
N GLU A 12 2.74 -4.53 -17.02
CA GLU A 12 1.69 -3.60 -16.60
C GLU A 12 0.40 -4.30 -16.24
N ALA A 13 -0.02 -5.30 -17.04
CA ALA A 13 -1.24 -6.03 -16.75
C ALA A 13 -1.14 -6.80 -15.44
N GLY A 14 -0.03 -7.48 -15.23
CA GLY A 14 0.20 -8.20 -13.98
C GLY A 14 0.26 -7.26 -12.79
N LEU A 15 0.82 -6.08 -12.98
CA LEU A 15 0.89 -5.10 -11.92
C LEU A 15 -0.47 -4.56 -11.55
N GLU A 16 -1.34 -4.31 -12.52
CA GLU A 16 -2.69 -3.82 -12.22
C GLU A 16 -3.45 -4.81 -11.34
N GLU A 17 -3.37 -6.09 -11.67
CA GLU A 17 -3.99 -7.12 -10.84
C GLU A 17 -3.39 -7.15 -9.45
N PHE A 18 -2.07 -7.02 -9.35
CA PHE A 18 -1.38 -7.01 -8.07
C PHE A 18 -1.81 -5.80 -7.23
N ILE A 19 -1.90 -4.61 -7.83
CA ILE A 19 -2.32 -3.41 -7.12
C ILE A 19 -3.76 -3.56 -6.63
N THR A 20 -4.64 -4.18 -7.43
CA THR A 20 -6.00 -4.46 -6.99
C THR A 20 -5.99 -5.36 -5.75
N ARG A 21 -5.13 -6.38 -5.74
CA ARG A 21 -4.99 -7.24 -4.57
C ARG A 21 -4.45 -6.46 -3.36
N CYS A 22 -3.54 -5.51 -3.60
CA CYS A 22 -3.06 -4.65 -2.53
C CYS A 22 -4.21 -3.81 -1.95
N HIS A 23 -5.09 -3.28 -2.80
CA HIS A 23 -6.22 -2.48 -2.31
C HIS A 23 -7.15 -3.32 -1.44
N GLU A 24 -7.46 -4.54 -1.86
CA GLU A 24 -8.28 -5.43 -1.05
C GLU A 24 -7.60 -5.75 0.28
N ALA A 25 -6.29 -6.01 0.22
CA ALA A 25 -5.53 -6.35 1.41
C ALA A 25 -5.43 -5.16 2.37
N LEU A 26 -5.27 -3.93 1.84
CA LEU A 26 -5.23 -2.74 2.67
C LEU A 26 -6.57 -2.46 3.33
N SER A 27 -7.67 -2.76 2.64
CA SER A 27 -8.98 -2.68 3.26
C SER A 27 -9.06 -3.63 4.47
N HIS A 28 -8.59 -4.87 4.32
CA HIS A 28 -8.52 -5.81 5.44
C HIS A 28 -7.62 -5.31 6.55
N GLN A 29 -6.44 -4.80 6.19
CA GLN A 29 -5.49 -4.23 7.16
C GLN A 29 -6.16 -3.13 8.00
N SER A 30 -6.92 -2.25 7.35
CA SER A 30 -7.58 -1.14 8.01
C SER A 30 -8.68 -1.60 8.98
N GLN A 31 -9.13 -2.83 8.82
CA GLN A 31 -10.21 -3.40 9.63
C GLN A 31 -9.71 -4.47 10.62
N GLY A 32 -8.40 -4.50 10.86
CA GLY A 32 -7.83 -5.36 11.89
C GLY A 32 -7.36 -6.72 11.39
N ARG A 33 -7.29 -6.91 10.08
CA ARG A 33 -6.86 -8.19 9.49
C ARG A 33 -5.59 -7.96 8.67
N PRO A 34 -4.39 -8.09 9.28
CA PRO A 34 -3.14 -7.76 8.58
C PRO A 34 -2.62 -8.83 7.64
N GLU A 35 -3.06 -10.08 7.79
CA GLU A 35 -2.46 -11.21 7.07
C GLU A 35 -2.50 -11.06 5.55
N PRO A 36 -3.63 -10.64 4.94
CA PRO A 36 -3.65 -10.52 3.48
C PRO A 36 -2.60 -9.55 2.94
N PHE A 37 -2.39 -8.42 3.62
CA PHE A 37 -1.40 -7.46 3.16
C PHE A 37 0.02 -7.96 3.39
N LEU A 38 0.28 -8.62 4.51
CA LEU A 38 1.59 -9.20 4.79
C LEU A 38 2.00 -10.20 3.71
N GLU A 39 1.06 -10.95 3.16
CA GLU A 39 1.35 -11.93 2.12
C GLU A 39 1.81 -11.30 0.81
N LEU A 40 1.51 -10.03 0.60
CA LEU A 40 1.88 -9.33 -0.64
C LEU A 40 3.24 -8.67 -0.55
N TRP A 41 3.84 -8.60 0.63
CA TRP A 41 5.16 -8.03 0.82
C TRP A 41 6.25 -9.03 0.47
N SER A 42 7.37 -8.51 -0.04
CA SER A 42 8.59 -9.29 -0.13
C SER A 42 9.08 -9.60 1.28
N HIS A 43 9.61 -10.81 1.48
CA HIS A 43 10.16 -11.20 2.77
C HIS A 43 11.66 -10.93 2.86
N ALA A 44 12.19 -10.07 1.99
CA ALA A 44 13.61 -9.75 1.95
C ALA A 44 14.01 -8.82 3.09
N ASP A 45 15.31 -8.67 3.27
CA ASP A 45 15.86 -7.84 4.35
C ASP A 45 15.87 -6.36 4.00
N ASP A 46 15.62 -6.01 2.75
CA ASP A 46 15.70 -4.62 2.30
C ASP A 46 14.34 -3.94 2.15
N VAL A 47 13.26 -4.60 2.55
CA VAL A 47 11.95 -3.93 2.52
C VAL A 47 11.89 -2.89 3.64
N THR A 48 11.12 -1.82 3.40
CA THR A 48 11.02 -0.73 4.37
C THR A 48 9.59 -0.20 4.43
N ILE A 49 9.23 0.35 5.58
CA ILE A 49 7.97 1.06 5.73
C ILE A 49 8.16 2.31 6.57
N MET A 50 7.53 3.40 6.12
CA MET A 50 7.45 4.65 6.86
C MET A 50 5.98 4.96 7.05
N ALA A 51 5.45 4.53 8.18
CA ALA A 51 4.03 4.65 8.45
C ALA A 51 3.67 6.00 9.05
N ALA A 52 2.39 6.35 8.95
CA ALA A 52 1.90 7.64 9.43
C ALA A 52 2.12 7.84 10.93
N VAL A 53 2.28 6.76 11.69
CA VAL A 53 2.57 6.84 13.12
C VAL A 53 3.99 7.32 13.41
N GLY A 54 4.85 7.39 12.39
CA GLY A 54 6.22 7.89 12.53
C GLY A 54 7.25 6.79 12.51
N GLY A 55 8.53 7.20 12.57
CA GLY A 55 9.63 6.25 12.54
C GLY A 55 9.76 5.52 11.22
N TYR A 56 10.54 4.45 11.23
CA TYR A 56 10.67 3.57 10.08
C TYR A 56 11.07 2.18 10.53
N GLN A 57 10.75 1.20 9.70
CA GLN A 57 11.13 -0.19 9.94
C GLN A 57 11.84 -0.72 8.71
N ILE A 58 12.80 -1.62 8.91
CA ILE A 58 13.56 -2.23 7.84
C ILE A 58 13.56 -3.75 8.03
N GLY A 59 13.37 -4.48 6.91
CA GLY A 59 13.30 -5.93 6.91
C GLY A 59 11.90 -6.42 7.19
N PHE A 60 11.58 -7.60 6.65
CA PHE A 60 10.21 -8.09 6.72
C PHE A 60 9.73 -8.32 8.16
N GLU A 61 10.61 -8.76 9.05
CA GLU A 61 10.19 -9.00 10.43
C GLU A 61 9.71 -7.72 11.09
N GLN A 62 10.48 -6.63 10.97
CA GLN A 62 10.09 -5.35 11.55
C GLN A 62 8.84 -4.78 10.87
N VAL A 63 8.77 -4.87 9.54
CA VAL A 63 7.59 -4.40 8.79
C VAL A 63 6.35 -5.17 9.22
N SER A 64 6.47 -6.49 9.35
CA SER A 64 5.38 -7.35 9.77
C SER A 64 4.88 -6.97 11.17
N ASN A 65 5.81 -6.75 12.09
CA ASN A 65 5.45 -6.36 13.46
C ASN A 65 4.69 -5.04 13.49
N LEU A 66 5.13 -4.05 12.70
CA LEU A 66 4.43 -2.77 12.64
C LEU A 66 3.03 -2.93 12.08
N LEU A 67 2.88 -3.67 10.98
CA LEU A 67 1.57 -3.82 10.34
C LEU A 67 0.59 -4.57 11.25
N ARG A 68 1.08 -5.58 11.99
CA ARG A 68 0.24 -6.29 12.95
C ARG A 68 -0.20 -5.37 14.09
N TRP A 69 0.74 -4.56 14.58
CA TRP A 69 0.42 -3.61 15.63
C TRP A 69 -0.60 -2.57 15.15
N ALA A 70 -0.36 -2.01 13.97
CA ALA A 70 -1.23 -0.95 13.44
C ALA A 70 -2.65 -1.44 13.22
N SER A 71 -2.81 -2.69 12.75
CA SER A 71 -4.13 -3.24 12.48
C SER A 71 -4.97 -3.38 13.76
N LYS A 72 -4.30 -3.50 14.91
CA LYS A 72 -4.99 -3.65 16.20
C LYS A 72 -5.16 -2.33 16.93
N ALA A 73 -4.28 -1.35 16.63
CA ALA A 73 -4.30 -0.08 17.32
C ALA A 73 -5.51 0.76 16.92
N GLN A 74 -5.97 0.62 15.68
CA GLN A 74 -7.12 1.38 15.19
C GLN A 74 -7.81 0.58 14.10
N SER A 75 -9.14 0.55 14.16
CA SER A 75 -9.96 -0.14 13.17
C SER A 75 -10.89 0.88 12.51
N PHE A 76 -10.98 0.81 11.19
CA PHE A 76 -11.79 1.74 10.40
C PHE A 76 -13.02 1.03 9.85
N ASP A 77 -14.03 1.83 9.48
CA ASP A 77 -15.28 1.30 8.96
C ASP A 77 -15.14 0.87 7.49
N SER A 78 -14.40 1.65 6.72
CA SER A 78 -14.16 1.33 5.31
C SER A 78 -12.88 2.00 4.82
N TRP A 79 -12.41 1.50 3.67
CA TRP A 79 -11.17 1.98 3.05
C TRP A 79 -11.40 2.07 1.55
N SER A 80 -10.88 3.14 0.94
CA SER A 80 -10.90 3.30 -0.51
C SER A 80 -9.65 4.04 -0.94
N SER A 81 -9.40 4.12 -2.25
CA SER A 81 -8.22 4.81 -2.74
C SER A 81 -8.49 5.52 -4.04
N GLU A 82 -7.64 6.51 -4.31
CA GLU A 82 -7.56 7.18 -5.59
C GLU A 82 -6.14 7.04 -6.10
N ASN A 83 -5.98 6.50 -7.29
CA ASN A 83 -4.65 6.40 -7.91
C ASN A 83 -4.30 7.71 -8.58
N ILE A 84 -3.12 8.24 -8.28
CA ILE A 84 -2.61 9.45 -8.92
C ILE A 84 -1.66 9.08 -10.05
N VAL A 85 -0.71 8.19 -9.79
CA VAL A 85 0.30 7.77 -10.77
C VAL A 85 0.68 6.32 -10.49
N THR A 86 0.85 5.55 -11.56
CA THR A 86 1.49 4.24 -11.51
C THR A 86 2.53 4.18 -12.62
N THR A 87 3.76 3.81 -12.28
CA THR A 87 4.86 3.76 -13.22
C THR A 87 5.59 2.43 -13.09
N VAL A 88 5.93 1.84 -14.23
CA VAL A 88 6.66 0.56 -14.30
C VAL A 88 7.96 0.79 -15.04
N VAL A 89 9.07 0.32 -14.47
CA VAL A 89 10.38 0.33 -15.13
C VAL A 89 11.00 -1.05 -14.92
N SER A 90 10.85 -1.92 -15.91
CA SER A 90 11.38 -3.29 -15.86
C SER A 90 10.77 -4.04 -14.67
N ASP A 91 11.59 -4.48 -13.72
CA ASP A 91 11.15 -5.26 -12.57
C ASP A 91 10.84 -4.41 -11.35
N LEU A 92 10.79 -3.09 -11.52
CA LEU A 92 10.41 -2.15 -10.46
C LEU A 92 9.23 -1.32 -10.91
N ALA A 93 8.39 -0.96 -9.95
CA ALA A 93 7.24 -0.11 -10.21
C ALA A 93 6.94 0.69 -8.95
N PHE A 94 6.16 1.75 -9.11
CA PHE A 94 5.65 2.45 -7.94
C PHE A 94 4.26 3.00 -8.23
N SER A 95 3.51 3.20 -7.18
CA SER A 95 2.22 3.90 -7.26
C SER A 95 2.20 5.03 -6.24
N VAL A 96 1.50 6.10 -6.61
CA VAL A 96 1.23 7.23 -5.72
C VAL A 96 -0.27 7.36 -5.62
N GLU A 97 -0.79 7.30 -4.41
CA GLU A 97 -2.24 7.23 -4.19
C GLU A 97 -2.67 8.06 -2.99
N LEU A 98 -3.94 8.42 -2.99
CA LEU A 98 -4.61 8.89 -1.78
C LEU A 98 -5.42 7.72 -1.24
N GLU A 99 -5.34 7.50 0.07
CA GLU A 99 -6.09 6.43 0.74
C GLU A 99 -7.05 7.06 1.75
N HIS A 100 -8.32 6.69 1.64
CA HIS A 100 -9.38 7.25 2.47
C HIS A 100 -9.82 6.23 3.50
N TYR A 101 -9.67 6.58 4.77
CA TYR A 101 -10.01 5.73 5.90
C TYR A 101 -11.24 6.34 6.56
N ALA A 102 -12.37 5.69 6.46
CA ALA A 102 -13.63 6.20 7.01
C ALA A 102 -13.86 5.62 8.40
N GLN A 103 -14.27 6.47 9.33
CA GLN A 103 -14.58 6.04 10.68
C GLN A 103 -15.58 6.99 11.29
N GLN A 104 -16.65 6.43 11.87
CA GLN A 104 -17.63 7.21 12.64
C GLN A 104 -17.52 6.78 14.09
N VAL A 105 -17.38 7.75 15.00
CA VAL A 105 -17.33 7.49 16.43
C VAL A 105 -18.34 8.41 17.08
N GLU A 106 -19.41 7.83 17.63
CA GLU A 106 -20.49 8.56 18.29
C GLU A 106 -21.07 9.65 17.38
N GLY A 107 -21.22 9.33 16.09
CA GLY A 107 -21.79 10.24 15.11
C GLY A 107 -20.80 11.25 14.53
N GLU A 108 -19.56 11.24 14.98
CA GLU A 108 -18.54 12.15 14.48
C GLU A 108 -17.60 11.45 13.50
N ASP A 109 -17.23 12.18 12.44
CA ASP A 109 -16.27 11.68 11.46
C ASP A 109 -14.87 11.74 12.05
N LYS A 110 -14.25 10.59 12.24
CA LYS A 110 -12.88 10.45 12.72
C LYS A 110 -11.98 9.82 11.66
N GLY A 111 -12.41 9.85 10.40
CA GLY A 111 -11.62 9.32 9.32
C GLY A 111 -10.42 10.17 8.98
N MET A 112 -9.64 9.68 8.04
CA MET A 112 -8.45 10.39 7.59
C MET A 112 -8.15 10.01 6.15
N THR A 113 -7.33 10.84 5.49
CA THR A 113 -6.79 10.54 4.18
C THR A 113 -5.28 10.50 4.28
N LEU A 114 -4.67 9.45 3.74
CA LEU A 114 -3.21 9.35 3.68
C LEU A 114 -2.71 9.63 2.27
N ARG A 115 -1.54 10.26 2.21
CA ARG A 115 -0.73 10.28 0.99
C ARG A 115 0.13 9.04 1.05
N ALA A 116 0.04 8.18 0.04
CA ALA A 116 0.71 6.88 0.07
C ALA A 116 1.51 6.64 -1.19
N THR A 117 2.76 6.24 -1.00
CA THR A 117 3.61 5.77 -2.08
C THR A 117 4.00 4.34 -1.77
N GLN A 118 3.85 3.46 -2.75
CA GLN A 118 4.32 2.08 -2.63
C GLN A 118 5.25 1.77 -3.78
N VAL A 119 6.29 1.01 -3.48
CA VAL A 119 7.24 0.53 -4.48
C VAL A 119 7.11 -0.98 -4.53
N TYR A 120 7.10 -1.49 -5.76
CA TYR A 120 6.92 -2.92 -6.03
C TYR A 120 8.13 -3.45 -6.78
N ARG A 121 8.49 -4.69 -6.50
CA ARG A 121 9.58 -5.36 -7.19
C ARG A 121 9.08 -6.72 -7.66
N ARG A 122 9.44 -7.10 -8.89
CA ARG A 122 9.13 -8.43 -9.37
C ARG A 122 10.21 -9.39 -8.90
N GLU A 123 9.78 -10.41 -8.17
CA GLU A 123 10.65 -11.45 -7.64
C GLU A 123 10.12 -12.80 -8.12
N ASP A 124 10.97 -13.56 -8.81
CA ASP A 124 10.57 -14.87 -9.32
C ASP A 124 9.26 -14.82 -10.13
N GLY A 125 9.12 -13.77 -10.93
CA GLY A 125 7.97 -13.60 -11.80
C GLY A 125 6.74 -13.02 -11.13
N GLU A 126 6.80 -12.71 -9.84
CA GLU A 126 5.66 -12.18 -9.09
C GLU A 126 5.99 -10.82 -8.49
N TRP A 127 5.03 -9.91 -8.55
CA TRP A 127 5.17 -8.61 -7.92
C TRP A 127 5.06 -8.74 -6.40
N ARG A 128 5.86 -7.95 -5.68
CA ARG A 128 5.84 -7.86 -4.22
C ARG A 128 6.01 -6.42 -3.80
N VAL A 129 5.40 -6.04 -2.69
CA VAL A 129 5.62 -4.72 -2.09
C VAL A 129 6.99 -4.73 -1.41
N ILE A 130 7.82 -3.73 -1.69
CA ILE A 130 9.13 -3.60 -1.03
C ILE A 130 9.27 -2.32 -0.24
N HIS A 131 8.36 -1.36 -0.44
CA HIS A 131 8.39 -0.11 0.31
C HIS A 131 7.00 0.49 0.35
N ARG A 132 6.69 1.09 1.48
CA ARG A 132 5.48 1.89 1.63
C ARG A 132 5.79 3.10 2.49
N HIS A 133 5.35 4.26 2.06
CA HIS A 133 5.40 5.48 2.87
C HIS A 133 4.02 6.11 2.83
N GLY A 134 3.45 6.32 4.01
CA GLY A 134 2.16 6.99 4.11
C GLY A 134 2.17 8.02 5.21
N ASP A 135 1.56 9.17 4.95
CA ASP A 135 1.36 10.18 5.99
C ASP A 135 0.02 10.86 5.77
N VAL A 136 -0.42 11.61 6.77
CA VAL A 136 -1.73 12.23 6.74
C VAL A 136 -1.71 13.43 5.80
N LEU A 137 -2.71 13.48 4.90
CA LEU A 137 -2.89 14.63 4.02
C LEU A 137 -3.44 15.79 4.84
N THR A 138 -2.71 16.89 4.83
CA THR A 138 -3.13 18.13 5.46
C THR A 138 -3.17 19.23 4.41
N PRO A 139 -3.97 20.30 4.64
CA PRO A 139 -4.00 21.41 3.69
C PRO A 139 -2.63 22.07 3.54
N VAL A 140 -2.35 22.57 2.34
CA VAL A 140 -1.14 23.35 2.11
C VAL A 140 -1.36 24.73 2.70
N GLU A 141 -0.48 25.14 3.61
CA GLU A 141 -0.57 26.44 4.25
C GLU A 141 0.49 27.43 3.75
N VAL A 142 1.44 26.93 2.96
CA VAL A 142 2.53 27.75 2.41
C VAL A 142 2.07 28.34 1.09
N LYS A 143 2.39 29.61 0.88
CA LYS A 143 2.11 30.25 -0.40
C LYS A 143 3.38 30.21 -1.25
N TRP A 144 3.23 29.75 -2.50
CA TRP A 144 4.32 29.65 -3.46
C TRP A 144 4.60 30.98 -4.15
#